data_9cac4bb92043fb4ef0cb3f3cde30d358
#
_entry.id   9cac4bb92043fb4ef0cb3f3cde30d358
#
_cell.length_a   1.000
_cell.length_b   1.000
_cell.length_c   1.000
_cell.angle_alpha   90.00
_cell.angle_beta   90.00
_cell.angle_gamma   90.00
#
_symmetry.space_group_name_H-M   'P 1'
#
loop_
_entity.id
_entity.type
_entity.pdbx_description
1 polymer ?
#
loop_
_entity_poly.entity_id
_entity_poly.type
_entity_poly.pdbx_seq_one_letter_code
_entity_poly.pdbx_strand_id
1 'polypeptide(L)'
;MKIRRLFVFLLLTIGLAGCSDQKNATVVSSSDPAPNLPIIQSERWYTQTQVTRGQELYQMHCAECHKPDASGTTEWRTLDANGKLPPPPLNGTAHTWHHPLSVLRRTVRLGGVPLGGSMPGFSDKLSAEQIDTILAWIQTHWSDEIYRIWHERDTQANTRLQPIKKG
;
A
#
# COMPACT_ATOMS: atom_id res chain seq x y z
N MET A 1 12.09 55.20 -33.72
CA MET A 1 13.37 55.96 -33.63
C MET A 1 14.50 54.95 -33.46
N LYS A 2 15.44 54.95 -34.41
CA LYS A 2 16.58 54.05 -34.60
C LYS A 2 17.61 54.25 -33.47
N ILE A 3 18.33 53.26 -33.07
CA ILE A 3 19.80 53.28 -32.92
C ILE A 3 20.31 51.84 -32.94
N ARG A 4 20.98 51.50 -34.02
CA ARG A 4 21.95 50.41 -34.21
C ARG A 4 23.22 50.79 -33.45
N ARG A 5 23.79 49.83 -32.68
CA ARG A 5 25.24 49.88 -32.44
C ARG A 5 25.86 48.53 -32.69
N LEU A 6 26.62 48.53 -33.73
CA LEU A 6 27.57 47.54 -34.21
C LEU A 6 28.90 47.79 -33.48
N PHE A 7 29.54 46.76 -32.96
CA PHE A 7 30.99 46.72 -32.71
C PHE A 7 31.48 45.28 -32.93
N VAL A 8 32.25 45.19 -33.77
CA VAL A 8 33.37 44.76 -34.53
C VAL A 8 34.54 44.25 -33.66
N PHE A 9 34.88 42.96 -33.98
CA PHE A 9 36.18 42.26 -33.92
C PHE A 9 37.21 42.62 -32.85
N LEU A 10 37.71 41.55 -32.19
CA LEU A 10 39.16 41.31 -32.16
C LEU A 10 39.47 39.81 -31.96
N LEU A 11 40.05 39.20 -32.98
CA LEU A 11 40.73 37.93 -32.97
C LEU A 11 42.06 38.07 -32.20
N LEU A 12 42.31 37.21 -31.24
CA LEU A 12 43.68 36.99 -30.78
C LEU A 12 43.93 35.49 -30.63
N THR A 13 44.66 34.96 -31.60
CA THR A 13 45.24 33.62 -31.62
C THR A 13 46.52 33.62 -30.79
N ILE A 14 46.59 32.83 -29.73
CA ILE A 14 47.87 32.43 -29.16
C ILE A 14 47.83 30.91 -29.00
N GLY A 15 48.58 30.24 -29.86
CA GLY A 15 48.91 28.85 -29.71
C GLY A 15 50.06 28.68 -28.69
N LEU A 16 49.91 27.73 -27.81
CA LEU A 16 51.04 27.14 -27.10
C LEU A 16 50.75 25.63 -26.92
N ALA A 17 51.61 24.87 -27.58
CA ALA A 17 51.74 23.46 -27.41
C ALA A 17 52.28 23.15 -26.00
N GLY A 18 51.68 22.24 -25.29
CA GLY A 18 52.13 21.75 -23.99
C GLY A 18 51.80 20.28 -23.84
N CYS A 19 52.82 19.48 -23.73
CA CYS A 19 52.89 18.03 -23.77
C CYS A 19 51.94 17.31 -22.80
N SER A 20 51.41 16.26 -23.33
CA SER A 20 50.98 14.99 -22.79
C SER A 20 51.57 14.58 -21.42
N ASP A 21 50.70 14.31 -20.46
CA ASP A 21 50.87 13.23 -19.52
C ASP A 21 49.49 12.57 -19.35
N GLN A 22 49.25 11.61 -20.23
CA GLN A 22 48.08 10.76 -20.22
C GLN A 22 48.34 9.67 -19.19
N LYS A 23 48.14 10.00 -17.91
CA LYS A 23 48.01 8.97 -16.90
C LYS A 23 46.76 8.20 -17.18
N ASN A 24 46.95 7.02 -17.67
CA ASN A 24 45.96 5.98 -17.92
C ASN A 24 45.21 5.71 -16.62
N ALA A 25 44.14 6.48 -16.37
CA ALA A 25 43.14 6.16 -15.37
C ALA A 25 42.34 5.00 -15.93
N THR A 26 42.72 3.79 -15.56
CA THR A 26 41.90 2.60 -15.75
C THR A 26 40.58 2.86 -15.04
N VAL A 27 39.56 3.26 -15.82
CA VAL A 27 38.18 3.24 -15.36
C VAL A 27 37.85 1.78 -15.16
N VAL A 28 37.98 1.32 -13.93
CA VAL A 28 37.45 0.04 -13.49
C VAL A 28 35.92 0.25 -13.57
N SER A 29 35.36 -0.14 -14.71
CA SER A 29 33.94 -0.35 -14.84
C SER A 29 33.59 -1.53 -13.95
N SER A 30 33.29 -1.27 -12.68
CA SER A 30 32.68 -2.23 -11.79
C SER A 30 31.23 -2.42 -12.24
N SER A 31 31.06 -3.22 -13.29
CA SER A 31 29.79 -3.81 -13.67
C SER A 31 29.53 -5.06 -12.80
N ASP A 32 29.78 -4.97 -11.52
CA ASP A 32 29.19 -5.94 -10.61
C ASP A 32 27.69 -5.61 -10.55
N PRO A 33 26.81 -6.53 -11.00
CA PRO A 33 25.40 -6.36 -10.76
C PRO A 33 25.24 -6.24 -9.24
N ALA A 34 24.58 -5.17 -8.79
CA ALA A 34 24.19 -5.04 -7.40
C ALA A 34 23.64 -6.40 -6.93
N PRO A 35 24.01 -6.88 -5.74
CA PRO A 35 23.51 -8.15 -5.25
C PRO A 35 22.01 -8.12 -5.39
N ASN A 36 21.49 -9.06 -6.18
CA ASN A 36 20.06 -9.27 -6.39
C ASN A 36 19.54 -9.79 -5.05
N LEU A 37 19.34 -8.85 -4.11
CA LEU A 37 18.63 -9.15 -2.89
C LEU A 37 17.29 -9.69 -3.38
N PRO A 38 16.89 -10.91 -2.98
CA PRO A 38 15.60 -11.40 -3.34
C PRO A 38 14.62 -10.34 -2.85
N ILE A 39 13.95 -9.66 -3.78
CA ILE A 39 12.72 -8.92 -3.48
C ILE A 39 11.83 -10.02 -2.94
N ILE A 40 11.77 -10.13 -1.62
CA ILE A 40 10.75 -10.92 -0.95
C ILE A 40 9.47 -10.15 -1.28
N GLN A 41 8.94 -10.39 -2.48
CA GLN A 41 7.54 -10.19 -2.71
C GLN A 41 6.89 -11.10 -1.68
N SER A 42 6.48 -10.51 -0.56
CA SER A 42 5.70 -11.23 0.42
C SER A 42 4.53 -11.82 -0.35
N GLU A 43 4.52 -13.15 -0.50
CA GLU A 43 3.45 -13.82 -1.22
C GLU A 43 2.15 -13.38 -0.58
N ARG A 44 1.39 -12.58 -1.31
CA ARG A 44 0.07 -12.17 -0.87
C ARG A 44 -0.80 -13.43 -0.83
N TRP A 45 -1.63 -13.60 0.19
CA TRP A 45 -2.52 -14.76 0.32
C TRP A 45 -3.61 -14.79 -0.76
N TYR A 46 -3.71 -13.77 -1.58
CA TYR A 46 -4.74 -13.58 -2.61
C TYR A 46 -4.13 -13.45 -4.01
N THR A 47 -4.95 -13.70 -5.02
CA THR A 47 -4.61 -13.57 -6.44
C THR A 47 -5.07 -12.23 -7.01
N GLN A 48 -4.52 -11.83 -8.17
CA GLN A 48 -4.95 -10.63 -8.89
C GLN A 48 -6.43 -10.71 -9.32
N THR A 49 -6.93 -11.89 -9.68
CA THR A 49 -8.34 -12.12 -10.01
C THR A 49 -9.24 -11.80 -8.80
N GLN A 50 -8.85 -12.22 -7.61
CA GLN A 50 -9.58 -11.87 -6.39
C GLN A 50 -9.55 -10.36 -6.13
N VAL A 51 -8.44 -9.69 -6.35
CA VAL A 51 -8.33 -8.23 -6.20
C VAL A 51 -9.29 -7.51 -7.15
N THR A 52 -9.32 -7.88 -8.43
CA THR A 52 -10.22 -7.26 -9.42
C THR A 52 -11.68 -7.44 -9.01
N ARG A 53 -12.06 -8.66 -8.65
CA ARG A 53 -13.43 -8.93 -8.19
C ARG A 53 -13.75 -8.22 -6.88
N GLY A 54 -12.78 -8.14 -5.97
CA GLY A 54 -12.90 -7.43 -4.70
C GLY A 54 -13.14 -5.94 -4.87
N GLN A 55 -12.50 -5.31 -5.85
CA GLN A 55 -12.74 -3.92 -6.20
C GLN A 55 -14.21 -3.67 -6.57
N GLU A 56 -14.76 -4.48 -7.46
CA GLU A 56 -16.16 -4.36 -7.89
C GLU A 56 -17.12 -4.47 -6.69
N LEU A 57 -16.93 -5.50 -5.87
CA LEU A 57 -17.78 -5.74 -4.70
C LEU A 57 -17.60 -4.66 -3.63
N TYR A 58 -16.39 -4.15 -3.45
CA TYR A 58 -16.13 -3.05 -2.53
C TYR A 58 -16.86 -1.77 -2.97
N GLN A 59 -16.78 -1.40 -4.24
CA GLN A 59 -17.48 -0.24 -4.78
C GLN A 59 -18.99 -0.36 -4.59
N MET A 60 -19.54 -1.56 -4.71
CA MET A 60 -20.97 -1.82 -4.60
C MET A 60 -21.47 -1.78 -3.15
N HIS A 61 -20.70 -2.29 -2.21
CA HIS A 61 -21.20 -2.57 -0.85
C HIS A 61 -20.52 -1.78 0.27
N CYS A 62 -19.34 -1.20 0.03
CA CYS A 62 -18.51 -0.62 1.09
C CYS A 62 -18.19 0.86 0.85
N ALA A 63 -18.07 1.28 -0.42
CA ALA A 63 -17.57 2.60 -0.79
C ALA A 63 -18.45 3.76 -0.33
N GLU A 64 -19.75 3.56 -0.20
CA GLU A 64 -20.68 4.58 0.31
C GLU A 64 -20.24 5.10 1.70
N CYS A 65 -19.79 4.20 2.57
CA CYS A 65 -19.37 4.54 3.92
C CYS A 65 -17.84 4.71 4.03
N HIS A 66 -17.07 3.80 3.42
CA HIS A 66 -15.62 3.78 3.55
C HIS A 66 -14.88 4.57 2.45
N LYS A 67 -15.64 5.22 1.54
CA LYS A 67 -15.18 5.93 0.34
C LYS A 67 -14.58 5.01 -0.74
N PRO A 68 -14.56 5.44 -2.01
CA PRO A 68 -14.07 4.62 -3.12
C PRO A 68 -12.60 4.21 -3.02
N ASP A 69 -11.79 4.99 -2.32
CA ASP A 69 -10.35 4.80 -2.10
C ASP A 69 -10.03 4.18 -0.73
N ALA A 70 -11.03 3.71 0.00
CA ALA A 70 -10.90 3.15 1.34
C ALA A 70 -10.35 4.14 2.39
N SER A 71 -10.41 5.45 2.14
CA SER A 71 -9.91 6.48 3.06
C SER A 71 -10.80 6.74 4.27
N GLY A 72 -12.05 6.29 4.24
CA GLY A 72 -12.97 6.39 5.35
C GLY A 72 -13.23 7.82 5.83
N THR A 73 -13.51 7.98 7.11
CA THR A 73 -13.75 9.27 7.75
C THR A 73 -12.49 9.74 8.48
N THR A 74 -12.13 11.01 8.34
CA THR A 74 -10.94 11.59 8.99
C THR A 74 -11.02 11.47 10.52
N GLU A 75 -12.18 11.87 11.08
CA GLU A 75 -12.42 11.86 12.54
C GLU A 75 -13.03 10.53 13.03
N TRP A 76 -12.61 9.40 12.45
CA TRP A 76 -13.19 8.07 12.74
C TRP A 76 -13.09 7.62 14.22
N ARG A 77 -12.29 8.30 15.04
CA ARG A 77 -12.16 8.05 16.49
C ARG A 77 -13.12 8.87 17.35
N THR A 78 -13.78 9.86 16.74
CA THR A 78 -14.73 10.75 17.42
C THR A 78 -16.15 10.24 17.16
N LEU A 79 -16.95 10.09 18.22
CA LEU A 79 -18.34 9.68 18.08
C LEU A 79 -19.12 10.74 17.30
N ASP A 80 -19.99 10.28 16.41
CA ASP A 80 -20.92 11.13 15.69
C ASP A 80 -22.06 11.63 16.61
N ALA A 81 -22.99 12.43 16.04
CA ALA A 81 -24.13 12.97 16.76
C ALA A 81 -25.07 11.88 17.34
N ASN A 82 -24.98 10.64 16.86
CA ASN A 82 -25.75 9.49 17.32
C ASN A 82 -24.97 8.63 18.33
N GLY A 83 -23.79 9.06 18.75
CA GLY A 83 -22.91 8.32 19.65
C GLY A 83 -22.29 7.06 19.01
N LYS A 84 -22.11 7.06 17.70
CA LYS A 84 -21.52 5.95 16.94
C LYS A 84 -20.16 6.32 16.39
N LEU A 85 -19.28 5.33 16.30
CA LEU A 85 -18.00 5.50 15.60
C LEU A 85 -18.23 5.53 14.09
N PRO A 86 -17.72 6.59 13.40
CA PRO A 86 -17.80 6.68 11.95
C PRO A 86 -16.95 5.63 11.25
N PRO A 87 -17.20 5.36 9.94
CA PRO A 87 -16.42 4.41 9.17
C PRO A 87 -14.92 4.75 9.15
N PRO A 88 -14.05 3.87 9.67
CA PRO A 88 -12.61 4.14 9.70
C PRO A 88 -11.97 3.97 8.30
N PRO A 89 -10.78 4.56 8.07
CA PRO A 89 -9.92 4.22 6.95
C PRO A 89 -9.58 2.72 6.94
N LEU A 90 -9.62 2.11 5.75
CA LEU A 90 -9.25 0.72 5.53
C LEU A 90 -7.93 0.58 4.72
N ASN A 91 -7.41 1.69 4.21
CA ASN A 91 -6.26 1.79 3.32
C ASN A 91 -4.88 1.71 4.01
N GLY A 92 -4.82 1.27 5.26
CA GLY A 92 -3.58 1.16 6.02
C GLY A 92 -3.27 2.36 6.92
N THR A 93 -3.96 3.51 6.75
CA THR A 93 -3.71 4.74 7.56
C THR A 93 -4.35 4.69 8.95
N ALA A 94 -5.21 3.69 9.23
CA ALA A 94 -5.85 3.49 10.53
C ALA A 94 -5.53 2.10 11.09
N HIS A 95 -6.40 1.54 11.93
CA HIS A 95 -6.10 0.35 12.74
C HIS A 95 -6.49 -0.99 12.11
N THR A 96 -7.08 -1.03 10.91
CA THR A 96 -7.60 -2.25 10.27
C THR A 96 -6.56 -3.36 10.19
N TRP A 97 -5.31 -3.03 9.88
CA TRP A 97 -4.19 -3.97 9.79
C TRP A 97 -3.71 -4.52 11.14
N HIS A 98 -4.27 -4.08 12.26
CA HIS A 98 -4.00 -4.66 13.58
C HIS A 98 -4.77 -5.96 13.82
N HIS A 99 -5.79 -6.25 13.02
CA HIS A 99 -6.68 -7.39 13.19
C HIS A 99 -6.30 -8.53 12.24
N PRO A 100 -6.26 -9.79 12.74
CA PRO A 100 -6.04 -10.94 11.87
C PRO A 100 -7.22 -11.14 10.90
N LEU A 101 -6.97 -11.85 9.81
CA LEU A 101 -7.94 -12.07 8.73
C LEU A 101 -9.27 -12.64 9.24
N SER A 102 -9.21 -13.54 10.20
CA SER A 102 -10.40 -14.13 10.82
C SER A 102 -11.30 -13.09 11.49
N VAL A 103 -10.71 -12.08 12.14
CA VAL A 103 -11.46 -10.98 12.76
C VAL A 103 -12.01 -10.05 11.69
N LEU A 104 -11.26 -9.72 10.65
CA LEU A 104 -11.73 -8.91 9.53
C LEU A 104 -12.94 -9.57 8.83
N ARG A 105 -12.85 -10.86 8.51
CA ARG A 105 -13.95 -11.67 7.97
C ARG A 105 -15.18 -11.60 8.85
N ARG A 106 -15.00 -11.81 10.16
CA ARG A 106 -16.11 -11.78 11.12
C ARG A 106 -16.76 -10.40 11.16
N THR A 107 -15.97 -9.33 11.16
CA THR A 107 -16.48 -7.95 11.19
C THR A 107 -17.32 -7.64 9.96
N VAL A 108 -16.89 -8.04 8.77
CA VAL A 108 -17.71 -7.87 7.56
C VAL A 108 -19.00 -8.71 7.65
N ARG A 109 -18.91 -9.96 8.08
CA ARG A 109 -20.09 -10.84 8.19
C ARG A 109 -21.14 -10.33 9.17
N LEU A 110 -20.72 -9.92 10.36
CA LEU A 110 -21.61 -9.66 11.50
C LEU A 110 -21.85 -8.15 11.74
N GLY A 111 -21.04 -7.30 11.14
CA GLY A 111 -21.08 -5.85 11.34
C GLY A 111 -20.31 -5.39 12.57
N GLY A 112 -20.24 -4.07 12.73
CA GLY A 112 -19.56 -3.37 13.82
C GLY A 112 -20.51 -2.83 14.90
N VAL A 113 -21.83 -2.96 14.74
CA VAL A 113 -22.83 -2.43 15.68
C VAL A 113 -22.59 -2.92 17.11
N PRO A 114 -22.29 -4.20 17.38
CA PRO A 114 -21.99 -4.67 18.74
C PRO A 114 -20.73 -4.06 19.35
N LEU A 115 -19.89 -3.43 18.53
CA LEU A 115 -18.62 -2.80 18.93
C LEU A 115 -18.72 -1.24 18.97
N GLY A 116 -19.93 -0.70 18.96
CA GLY A 116 -20.18 0.73 19.02
C GLY A 116 -20.14 1.47 17.68
N GLY A 117 -19.93 0.76 16.57
CA GLY A 117 -19.98 1.31 15.22
C GLY A 117 -21.37 1.30 14.60
N SER A 118 -21.47 1.79 13.36
CA SER A 118 -22.69 1.80 12.55
C SER A 118 -22.67 0.79 11.40
N MET A 119 -21.55 0.08 11.18
CA MET A 119 -21.39 -0.87 10.08
C MET A 119 -22.39 -2.04 10.19
N PRO A 120 -23.26 -2.27 9.17
CA PRO A 120 -24.14 -3.44 9.18
C PRO A 120 -23.36 -4.74 8.92
N GLY A 121 -23.97 -5.89 9.21
CA GLY A 121 -23.48 -7.18 8.76
C GLY A 121 -23.83 -7.45 7.31
N PHE A 122 -23.03 -8.27 6.62
CA PHE A 122 -23.21 -8.60 5.20
C PHE A 122 -23.39 -10.10 4.95
N SER A 123 -23.61 -10.91 5.97
CA SER A 123 -23.76 -12.38 5.85
C SER A 123 -24.93 -12.83 4.98
N ASP A 124 -25.92 -11.99 4.81
CA ASP A 124 -27.11 -12.21 3.96
C ASP A 124 -26.91 -11.79 2.50
N LYS A 125 -25.86 -11.00 2.23
CA LYS A 125 -25.58 -10.38 0.93
C LYS A 125 -24.32 -10.88 0.25
N LEU A 126 -23.33 -11.33 1.04
CA LEU A 126 -22.01 -11.71 0.57
C LEU A 126 -21.64 -13.11 1.06
N SER A 127 -21.15 -13.93 0.14
CA SER A 127 -20.53 -15.22 0.50
C SER A 127 -19.18 -15.00 1.20
N ALA A 128 -18.65 -16.05 1.84
CA ALA A 128 -17.34 -16.01 2.47
C ALA A 128 -16.23 -15.67 1.45
N GLU A 129 -16.30 -16.24 0.25
CA GLU A 129 -15.34 -15.99 -0.83
C GLU A 129 -15.43 -14.54 -1.33
N GLN A 130 -16.62 -13.97 -1.42
CA GLN A 130 -16.80 -12.56 -1.80
C GLN A 130 -16.24 -11.62 -0.73
N ILE A 131 -16.41 -11.94 0.53
CA ILE A 131 -15.78 -11.19 1.64
C ILE A 131 -14.26 -11.24 1.51
N ASP A 132 -13.71 -12.42 1.20
CA ASP A 132 -12.25 -12.58 1.01
C ASP A 132 -11.73 -11.74 -0.15
N THR A 133 -12.44 -11.68 -1.27
CA THR A 133 -12.02 -10.82 -2.39
C THR A 133 -12.06 -9.34 -2.04
N ILE A 134 -13.05 -8.89 -1.26
CA ILE A 134 -13.10 -7.51 -0.76
C ILE A 134 -11.89 -7.22 0.14
N LEU A 135 -11.58 -8.11 1.09
CA LEU A 135 -10.44 -7.96 1.98
C LEU A 135 -9.11 -7.98 1.22
N ALA A 136 -8.99 -8.81 0.17
CA ALA A 136 -7.85 -8.82 -0.72
C ALA A 136 -7.64 -7.45 -1.38
N TRP A 137 -8.70 -6.85 -1.94
CA TRP A 137 -8.61 -5.52 -2.55
C TRP A 137 -8.24 -4.44 -1.51
N ILE A 138 -8.84 -4.44 -0.34
CA ILE A 138 -8.50 -3.51 0.74
C ILE A 138 -6.99 -3.60 1.06
N GLN A 139 -6.44 -4.79 1.15
CA GLN A 139 -5.03 -5.01 1.48
C GLN A 139 -4.06 -4.60 0.37
N THR A 140 -4.51 -4.37 -0.85
CA THR A 140 -3.65 -3.78 -1.90
C THR A 140 -3.30 -2.32 -1.63
N HIS A 141 -4.06 -1.63 -0.78
CA HIS A 141 -3.80 -0.25 -0.37
C HIS A 141 -2.78 -0.15 0.78
N TRP A 142 -2.41 -1.29 1.38
CA TRP A 142 -1.41 -1.31 2.44
C TRP A 142 0.00 -1.33 1.87
N SER A 143 0.90 -0.53 2.44
CA SER A 143 2.32 -0.64 2.09
C SER A 143 2.84 -2.04 2.37
N ASP A 144 3.94 -2.43 1.72
CA ASP A 144 4.56 -3.74 1.96
C ASP A 144 4.98 -3.92 3.41
N GLU A 145 5.41 -2.85 4.07
CA GLU A 145 5.74 -2.88 5.50
C GLU A 145 4.51 -3.18 6.36
N ILE A 146 3.38 -2.48 6.14
CA ILE A 146 2.12 -2.72 6.86
C ILE A 146 1.63 -4.15 6.63
N TYR A 147 1.68 -4.61 5.36
CA TYR A 147 1.25 -5.96 5.04
C TYR A 147 2.13 -7.01 5.72
N ARG A 148 3.45 -6.85 5.73
CA ARG A 148 4.38 -7.76 6.40
C ARG A 148 4.08 -7.87 7.91
N ILE A 149 3.91 -6.73 8.59
CA ILE A 149 3.58 -6.70 10.02
C ILE A 149 2.23 -7.38 10.28
N TRP A 150 1.24 -7.13 9.42
CA TRP A 150 -0.06 -7.78 9.50
C TRP A 150 0.05 -9.30 9.30
N HIS A 151 0.78 -9.75 8.29
CA HIS A 151 0.95 -11.17 7.96
C HIS A 151 1.61 -11.96 9.11
N GLU A 152 2.62 -11.38 9.74
CA GLU A 152 3.25 -11.97 10.92
C GLU A 152 2.24 -12.15 12.06
N ARG A 153 1.41 -11.16 12.32
CA ARG A 153 0.36 -11.21 13.36
C ARG A 153 -0.74 -12.21 13.03
N ASP A 154 -1.19 -12.24 11.78
CA ASP A 154 -2.20 -13.19 11.31
C ASP A 154 -1.71 -14.63 11.46
N THR A 155 -0.48 -14.89 11.05
CA THR A 155 0.16 -16.21 11.23
C THR A 155 0.25 -16.63 12.70
N GLN A 156 0.65 -15.71 13.58
CA GLN A 156 0.71 -15.98 15.02
C GLN A 156 -0.69 -16.26 15.62
N ALA A 157 -1.70 -15.50 15.20
CA ALA A 157 -3.07 -15.71 15.65
C ALA A 157 -3.60 -17.09 15.22
N ASN A 158 -3.34 -17.49 13.98
CA ASN A 158 -3.76 -18.78 13.43
C ASN A 158 -3.03 -19.95 14.11
N THR A 159 -1.75 -19.81 14.47
CA THR A 159 -0.98 -20.82 15.19
C THR A 159 -1.54 -21.05 16.61
N ARG A 160 -1.95 -20.00 17.31
CA ARG A 160 -2.53 -20.10 18.66
C ARG A 160 -3.89 -20.78 18.68
N LEU A 161 -4.62 -20.75 17.58
CA LEU A 161 -5.94 -21.38 17.45
C LEU A 161 -5.87 -22.87 17.06
N GLN A 162 -4.68 -23.39 16.72
CA GLN A 162 -4.53 -24.82 16.45
C GLN A 162 -4.57 -25.61 17.77
N PRO A 163 -5.35 -26.70 17.85
CA PRO A 163 -5.37 -27.53 19.02
C PRO A 163 -3.97 -28.12 19.28
N ILE A 164 -3.52 -28.07 20.54
CA ILE A 164 -2.27 -28.70 20.96
C ILE A 164 -2.41 -30.20 20.62
N LYS A 165 -1.63 -30.67 19.65
CA LYS A 165 -1.52 -32.11 19.39
C LYS A 165 -0.95 -32.73 20.66
N LYS A 166 -1.82 -33.36 21.46
CA LYS A 166 -1.37 -34.23 22.56
C LYS A 166 -0.65 -35.40 21.91
N GLY A 167 0.68 -35.44 22.06
CA GLY A 167 1.51 -36.61 21.76
C GLY A 167 1.23 -37.76 22.70
#